data_0c605e8f2a673eb91fb137e3540afb4a
#
_entry.id   0c605e8f2a673eb91fb137e3540afb4a
#
_cell.length_a   1.000
_cell.length_b   1.000
_cell.length_c   1.000
_cell.angle_alpha   90.00
_cell.angle_beta   90.00
_cell.angle_gamma   90.00
#
_symmetry.space_group_name_H-M   'P 1'
#
loop_
_entity.id
_entity.type
_entity.pdbx_description
1 polymer ?
#
loop_
_entity_poly.entity_id
_entity_poly.type
_entity_poly.pdbx_seq_one_letter_code
_entity_poly.pdbx_strand_id
1 'polypeptide(L)'
;DPLLKLEKLLLEKNILNNEKIEEMKKQIHDDVLAIADDVIKQSVPQANTVMDYLYCPPEEQAVIEYKKNINPSEPIVMVDAVNHALHEEMERNPNMIIYGEDIADGKGGVFTATKGLSTKFGDERVFNSPLAEASIIGTAIGAAITGIKPVVEIQFADYIFPAMMQIREELVMYRYRSNNSFSCPVVIRAACGGYIGGGHYHSQNIEALFAKCHGMYIAYPSNSEDAKGLLKTACRLNDPVLFLEHKYLYRQGFAKSSEPDSEFCLPFGKASVKREGNDLSIITYGAMVEKAIRASKEMEKKGVSVEVVDLRTIVP
;
A
#
# COMPACT_ATOMS: atom_id res chain seq x y z
N ASP A 1 13.54 9.40 31.77
CA ASP A 1 14.44 8.78 30.82
C ASP A 1 14.51 7.26 31.09
N PRO A 2 14.29 6.37 30.12
CA PRO A 2 14.35 4.92 30.30
C PRO A 2 15.76 4.43 30.62
N LEU A 3 16.81 5.09 30.11
CA LEU A 3 18.19 4.72 30.37
C LEU A 3 18.53 4.81 31.86
N LEU A 4 18.16 5.91 32.51
CA LEU A 4 18.39 6.09 33.95
C LEU A 4 17.64 5.05 34.81
N LYS A 5 16.43 4.68 34.39
CA LYS A 5 15.65 3.63 35.07
C LYS A 5 16.30 2.26 34.94
N LEU A 6 16.81 1.94 33.74
CA LEU A 6 17.52 0.68 33.49
C LEU A 6 18.82 0.61 34.26
N GLU A 7 19.61 1.68 34.23
CA GLU A 7 20.87 1.80 34.97
C GLU A 7 20.65 1.55 36.48
N LYS A 8 19.65 2.21 37.06
CA LYS A 8 19.27 2.00 38.45
C LYS A 8 18.87 0.54 38.74
N LEU A 9 18.06 -0.08 37.89
CA LEU A 9 17.62 -1.44 38.03
C LEU A 9 18.81 -2.44 37.97
N LEU A 10 19.76 -2.21 37.05
CA LEU A 10 20.95 -3.07 36.91
C LEU A 10 21.88 -2.98 38.13
N LEU A 11 22.02 -1.80 38.73
CA LEU A 11 22.72 -1.57 39.96
C LEU A 11 22.03 -2.26 41.16
N GLU A 12 20.73 -2.08 41.32
CA GLU A 12 19.92 -2.69 42.39
C GLU A 12 19.97 -4.22 42.33
N LYS A 13 20.03 -4.79 41.13
CA LYS A 13 20.12 -6.25 40.92
C LYS A 13 21.59 -6.79 40.97
N ASN A 14 22.57 -5.94 41.22
CA ASN A 14 23.98 -6.27 41.21
C ASN A 14 24.45 -6.95 39.89
N ILE A 15 23.83 -6.62 38.78
CA ILE A 15 24.22 -7.09 37.42
C ILE A 15 25.42 -6.27 36.93
N LEU A 16 25.37 -4.96 37.17
CA LEU A 16 26.48 -4.02 36.93
C LEU A 16 26.82 -3.25 38.18
N ASN A 17 28.02 -2.67 38.22
CA ASN A 17 28.46 -1.71 39.21
C ASN A 17 28.74 -0.35 38.53
N ASN A 18 28.92 0.72 39.31
CA ASN A 18 29.16 2.06 38.79
C ASN A 18 30.43 2.13 37.93
N GLU A 19 31.49 1.47 38.31
CA GLU A 19 32.76 1.43 37.56
C GLU A 19 32.55 0.87 36.14
N LYS A 20 31.86 -0.27 36.04
CA LYS A 20 31.56 -0.92 34.76
C LYS A 20 30.61 -0.07 33.89
N ILE A 21 29.66 0.64 34.47
CA ILE A 21 28.78 1.55 33.75
C ILE A 21 29.57 2.73 33.16
N GLU A 22 30.48 3.32 33.93
CA GLU A 22 31.30 4.41 33.43
C GLU A 22 32.33 3.95 32.39
N GLU A 23 32.90 2.75 32.54
CA GLU A 23 33.73 2.13 31.53
C GLU A 23 32.97 1.91 30.21
N MET A 24 31.74 1.35 30.26
CA MET A 24 30.89 1.17 29.09
C MET A 24 30.52 2.47 28.43
N LYS A 25 30.14 3.51 29.19
CA LYS A 25 29.83 4.85 28.65
C LYS A 25 31.02 5.44 27.91
N LYS A 26 32.20 5.34 28.51
CA LYS A 26 33.43 5.83 27.89
C LYS A 26 33.75 5.07 26.61
N GLN A 27 33.70 3.72 26.65
CA GLN A 27 33.99 2.89 25.47
C GLN A 27 33.03 3.23 24.33
N ILE A 28 31.72 3.30 24.61
CA ILE A 28 30.72 3.65 23.59
C ILE A 28 30.97 5.06 23.02
N HIS A 29 31.33 6.02 23.85
CA HIS A 29 31.67 7.36 23.40
C HIS A 29 32.86 7.36 22.44
N ASP A 30 33.94 6.66 22.83
CA ASP A 30 35.17 6.59 22.02
C ASP A 30 34.90 5.83 20.70
N ASP A 31 34.11 4.75 20.73
CA ASP A 31 33.71 3.99 19.53
C ASP A 31 32.88 4.87 18.57
N VAL A 32 31.93 5.64 19.08
CA VAL A 32 31.11 6.55 18.24
C VAL A 32 31.97 7.62 17.58
N LEU A 33 32.94 8.21 18.31
CA LEU A 33 33.86 9.19 17.75
C LEU A 33 34.75 8.56 16.66
N ALA A 34 35.28 7.37 16.93
CA ALA A 34 36.13 6.65 15.96
C ALA A 34 35.35 6.31 14.65
N ILE A 35 34.09 5.88 14.78
CA ILE A 35 33.20 5.62 13.62
C ILE A 35 32.91 6.92 12.86
N ALA A 36 32.63 8.04 13.56
CA ALA A 36 32.39 9.32 12.94
C ALA A 36 33.62 9.80 12.14
N ASP A 37 34.81 9.68 12.72
CA ASP A 37 36.07 10.03 12.08
C ASP A 37 36.38 9.15 10.84
N ASP A 38 35.99 7.89 10.88
CA ASP A 38 36.13 6.97 9.74
C ASP A 38 35.16 7.33 8.62
N VAL A 39 33.88 7.57 8.94
CA VAL A 39 32.86 7.96 7.97
C VAL A 39 33.21 9.27 7.26
N ILE A 40 33.74 10.26 7.98
CA ILE A 40 34.17 11.55 7.40
C ILE A 40 35.29 11.36 6.34
N LYS A 41 36.12 10.33 6.47
CA LYS A 41 37.21 10.03 5.54
C LYS A 41 36.76 9.23 4.31
N GLN A 42 35.56 8.67 4.36
CA GLN A 42 35.04 7.90 3.23
C GLN A 42 34.70 8.80 2.03
N SER A 43 34.72 8.23 0.83
CA SER A 43 34.30 8.94 -0.36
C SER A 43 32.81 9.27 -0.33
N VAL A 44 32.42 10.43 -0.84
CA VAL A 44 31.00 10.77 -1.02
C VAL A 44 30.34 9.80 -2.01
N PRO A 45 29.02 9.53 -1.83
CA PRO A 45 28.27 8.69 -2.76
C PRO A 45 28.40 9.18 -4.21
N GLN A 46 28.45 8.24 -5.15
CA GLN A 46 28.50 8.57 -6.57
C GLN A 46 27.13 9.08 -7.05
N ALA A 47 27.13 10.06 -7.95
CA ALA A 47 25.89 10.67 -8.44
C ALA A 47 24.91 9.66 -9.11
N ASN A 48 25.45 8.59 -9.72
CA ASN A 48 24.66 7.54 -10.36
C ASN A 48 23.94 6.63 -9.36
N THR A 49 24.27 6.67 -8.06
CA THR A 49 23.60 5.87 -7.02
C THR A 49 22.41 6.58 -6.37
N VAL A 50 22.05 7.79 -6.80
CA VAL A 50 20.99 8.61 -6.18
C VAL A 50 19.60 7.96 -6.23
N MET A 51 19.37 7.02 -7.14
CA MET A 51 18.11 6.28 -7.28
C MET A 51 18.15 4.88 -6.65
N ASP A 52 19.32 4.45 -6.15
CA ASP A 52 19.45 3.12 -5.56
C ASP A 52 18.56 2.98 -4.33
N TYR A 53 17.89 1.83 -4.24
CA TYR A 53 17.01 1.48 -3.10
C TYR A 53 15.82 2.41 -2.87
N LEU A 54 15.40 3.21 -3.87
CA LEU A 54 14.08 3.83 -3.82
C LEU A 54 12.96 2.77 -3.82
N TYR A 55 13.18 1.69 -4.56
CA TYR A 55 12.33 0.50 -4.60
C TYR A 55 13.15 -0.75 -4.28
N CYS A 56 12.45 -1.84 -3.98
CA CYS A 56 13.07 -3.15 -3.79
C CYS A 56 13.85 -3.56 -5.04
N PRO A 57 15.12 -3.96 -4.92
CA PRO A 57 15.85 -4.53 -6.03
C PRO A 57 15.09 -5.70 -6.65
N PRO A 58 15.06 -5.85 -7.99
CA PRO A 58 14.30 -6.90 -8.67
C PRO A 58 14.61 -8.32 -8.17
N GLU A 59 15.86 -8.57 -7.81
CA GLU A 59 16.33 -9.87 -7.28
C GLU A 59 15.86 -10.17 -5.86
N GLU A 60 15.50 -9.15 -5.08
CA GLU A 60 14.98 -9.26 -3.72
C GLU A 60 13.44 -9.21 -3.68
N GLN A 61 12.82 -8.81 -4.78
CA GLN A 61 11.37 -8.72 -4.86
C GLN A 61 10.74 -10.12 -4.79
N ALA A 62 9.58 -10.22 -4.14
CA ALA A 62 8.86 -11.48 -4.09
C ALA A 62 8.55 -11.98 -5.50
N VAL A 63 8.78 -13.28 -5.72
CA VAL A 63 8.41 -13.93 -6.99
C VAL A 63 6.88 -14.06 -7.04
N ILE A 64 6.26 -13.31 -7.93
CA ILE A 64 4.81 -13.31 -8.14
C ILE A 64 4.53 -13.91 -9.51
N GLU A 65 3.78 -15.02 -9.53
CA GLU A 65 3.35 -15.64 -10.78
C GLU A 65 2.10 -14.90 -11.31
N TYR A 66 2.23 -14.33 -12.51
CA TYR A 66 1.13 -13.63 -13.17
C TYR A 66 0.43 -14.57 -14.14
N LYS A 67 -0.85 -14.84 -13.88
CA LYS A 67 -1.69 -15.74 -14.69
C LYS A 67 -2.79 -14.96 -15.39
N LYS A 68 -3.22 -15.47 -16.54
CA LYS A 68 -4.47 -15.01 -17.15
C LYS A 68 -5.65 -15.65 -16.42
N ASN A 69 -6.75 -14.92 -16.30
CA ASN A 69 -8.00 -15.50 -15.83
C ASN A 69 -8.57 -16.43 -16.91
N ILE A 70 -8.36 -17.72 -16.72
CA ILE A 70 -8.77 -18.77 -17.69
C ILE A 70 -10.03 -19.54 -17.27
N ASN A 71 -10.45 -19.36 -16.02
CA ASN A 71 -11.63 -20.02 -15.46
C ASN A 71 -12.65 -18.95 -15.05
N PRO A 72 -13.43 -18.43 -16.01
CA PRO A 72 -14.41 -17.39 -15.68
C PRO A 72 -15.50 -17.97 -14.77
N SER A 73 -15.65 -17.35 -13.61
CA SER A 73 -16.77 -17.57 -12.70
C SER A 73 -17.87 -16.53 -12.90
N GLU A 74 -18.88 -16.56 -12.06
CA GLU A 74 -19.92 -15.53 -12.07
C GLU A 74 -19.33 -14.13 -11.82
N PRO A 75 -19.84 -13.10 -12.52
CA PRO A 75 -19.35 -11.73 -12.35
C PRO A 75 -19.67 -11.17 -10.96
N ILE A 76 -18.64 -10.64 -10.28
CA ILE A 76 -18.76 -10.01 -8.96
C ILE A 76 -18.56 -8.50 -9.02
N VAL A 77 -19.07 -7.79 -8.02
CA VAL A 77 -18.81 -6.35 -7.87
C VAL A 77 -17.42 -6.10 -7.30
N MET A 78 -16.91 -4.89 -7.50
CA MET A 78 -15.53 -4.54 -7.12
C MET A 78 -15.28 -4.65 -5.62
N VAL A 79 -16.25 -4.29 -4.76
CA VAL A 79 -16.10 -4.39 -3.31
C VAL A 79 -15.97 -5.83 -2.83
N ASP A 80 -16.69 -6.77 -3.46
CA ASP A 80 -16.58 -8.19 -3.14
C ASP A 80 -15.24 -8.76 -3.63
N ALA A 81 -14.76 -8.31 -4.80
CA ALA A 81 -13.44 -8.67 -5.31
C ALA A 81 -12.30 -8.22 -4.38
N VAL A 82 -12.41 -7.03 -3.79
CA VAL A 82 -11.49 -6.53 -2.76
C VAL A 82 -11.57 -7.40 -1.50
N ASN A 83 -12.77 -7.70 -1.02
CA ASN A 83 -12.99 -8.57 0.15
C ASN A 83 -12.37 -9.96 -0.06
N HIS A 84 -12.65 -10.59 -1.19
CA HIS A 84 -12.12 -11.92 -1.51
C HIS A 84 -10.60 -11.91 -1.67
N ALA A 85 -10.02 -10.86 -2.26
CA ALA A 85 -8.56 -10.71 -2.33
C ALA A 85 -7.92 -10.66 -0.93
N LEU A 86 -8.48 -9.85 -0.02
CA LEU A 86 -8.00 -9.76 1.36
C LEU A 86 -8.12 -11.09 2.11
N HIS A 87 -9.24 -11.77 1.91
CA HIS A 87 -9.50 -13.08 2.50
C HIS A 87 -8.47 -14.12 2.06
N GLU A 88 -8.24 -14.25 0.75
CA GLU A 88 -7.28 -15.17 0.15
C GLU A 88 -5.83 -14.86 0.58
N GLU A 89 -5.43 -13.60 0.62
CA GLU A 89 -4.09 -13.22 1.04
C GLU A 89 -3.86 -13.39 2.56
N MET A 90 -4.90 -13.24 3.39
CA MET A 90 -4.82 -13.57 4.82
C MET A 90 -4.72 -15.07 5.09
N GLU A 91 -5.37 -15.92 4.27
CA GLU A 91 -5.18 -17.37 4.32
C GLU A 91 -3.76 -17.77 3.92
N ARG A 92 -3.25 -17.13 2.88
CA ARG A 92 -1.91 -17.39 2.34
C ARG A 92 -0.81 -16.94 3.29
N ASN A 93 -0.95 -15.79 3.95
CA ASN A 93 0.09 -15.18 4.79
C ASN A 93 -0.38 -15.06 6.26
N PRO A 94 0.08 -15.92 7.17
CA PRO A 94 -0.29 -15.85 8.58
C PRO A 94 0.21 -14.59 9.28
N ASN A 95 1.24 -13.92 8.75
CA ASN A 95 1.77 -12.66 9.29
C ASN A 95 1.05 -11.41 8.75
N MET A 96 0.03 -11.57 7.92
CA MET A 96 -0.75 -10.44 7.44
C MET A 96 -1.76 -10.01 8.50
N ILE A 97 -1.81 -8.69 8.76
CA ILE A 97 -2.81 -8.05 9.61
C ILE A 97 -3.56 -6.98 8.83
N ILE A 98 -4.83 -6.76 9.17
CA ILE A 98 -5.67 -5.72 8.58
C ILE A 98 -6.23 -4.86 9.69
N TYR A 99 -6.05 -3.55 9.61
CA TYR A 99 -6.64 -2.64 10.57
C TYR A 99 -6.87 -1.23 10.01
N GLY A 100 -7.68 -0.49 10.73
CA GLY A 100 -8.12 0.84 10.42
C GLY A 100 -9.39 1.16 11.21
N GLU A 101 -10.08 2.22 10.85
CA GLU A 101 -11.32 2.60 11.52
C GLU A 101 -12.48 1.77 10.99
N ASP A 102 -13.33 1.26 11.90
CA ASP A 102 -14.52 0.46 11.57
C ASP A 102 -14.28 -0.83 10.73
N ILE A 103 -13.07 -1.38 10.79
CA ILE A 103 -12.64 -2.55 9.98
C ILE A 103 -13.29 -3.85 10.46
N ALA A 104 -13.39 -4.05 11.77
CA ALA A 104 -13.91 -5.28 12.36
C ALA A 104 -15.41 -5.48 12.09
N ASP A 105 -15.88 -6.73 12.23
CA ASP A 105 -17.26 -7.08 12.03
C ASP A 105 -18.21 -6.36 13.01
N GLY A 106 -19.47 -6.24 12.58
CA GLY A 106 -20.43 -5.28 13.03
C GLY A 106 -20.60 -4.18 12.00
N LYS A 107 -19.47 -3.65 11.43
CA LYS A 107 -19.49 -2.82 10.23
C LYS A 107 -18.77 -3.49 9.05
N GLY A 108 -17.57 -4.04 9.25
CA GLY A 108 -16.77 -4.66 8.18
C GLY A 108 -16.25 -3.66 7.17
N GLY A 109 -15.81 -2.48 7.63
CA GLY A 109 -15.47 -1.32 6.81
C GLY A 109 -16.68 -0.49 6.40
N VAL A 110 -16.48 0.79 6.08
CA VAL A 110 -17.55 1.73 5.68
C VAL A 110 -18.32 1.24 4.45
N PHE A 111 -17.64 0.57 3.53
CA PHE A 111 -18.21 0.03 2.29
C PHE A 111 -18.34 -1.49 2.31
N THR A 112 -18.15 -2.14 3.45
CA THR A 112 -18.20 -3.60 3.66
C THR A 112 -17.06 -4.39 3.01
N ALA A 113 -15.96 -3.73 2.65
CA ALA A 113 -14.81 -4.37 2.01
C ALA A 113 -14.06 -5.34 2.92
N THR A 114 -14.21 -5.21 4.24
CA THR A 114 -13.57 -6.10 5.24
C THR A 114 -14.56 -6.97 6.01
N LYS A 115 -15.83 -7.01 5.56
CA LYS A 115 -16.88 -7.80 6.20
C LYS A 115 -16.50 -9.29 6.29
N GLY A 116 -16.69 -9.89 7.46
CA GLY A 116 -16.43 -11.31 7.72
C GLY A 116 -14.97 -11.63 8.07
N LEU A 117 -14.02 -10.70 7.84
CA LEU A 117 -12.61 -10.98 8.05
C LEU A 117 -12.26 -11.14 9.53
N SER A 118 -12.74 -10.26 10.43
CA SER A 118 -12.44 -10.39 11.87
C SER A 118 -13.12 -11.63 12.48
N THR A 119 -14.31 -11.98 12.02
CA THR A 119 -15.01 -13.21 12.43
C THR A 119 -14.20 -14.45 12.04
N LYS A 120 -13.54 -14.44 10.86
CA LYS A 120 -12.79 -15.60 10.39
C LYS A 120 -11.37 -15.66 10.95
N PHE A 121 -10.65 -14.53 10.98
CA PHE A 121 -9.22 -14.50 11.28
C PHE A 121 -8.89 -14.06 12.72
N GLY A 122 -9.92 -13.63 13.48
CA GLY A 122 -9.77 -13.15 14.85
C GLY A 122 -9.33 -11.70 14.98
N ASP A 123 -9.60 -11.12 16.15
CA ASP A 123 -9.33 -9.70 16.44
C ASP A 123 -7.83 -9.39 16.60
N GLU A 124 -6.97 -10.39 16.73
CA GLU A 124 -5.51 -10.22 16.73
C GLU A 124 -4.96 -9.91 15.34
N ARG A 125 -5.69 -10.29 14.30
CA ARG A 125 -5.28 -10.10 12.90
C ARG A 125 -6.13 -9.09 12.15
N VAL A 126 -7.40 -8.88 12.56
CA VAL A 126 -8.31 -7.91 11.92
C VAL A 126 -9.01 -7.12 13.02
N PHE A 127 -8.65 -5.87 13.20
CA PHE A 127 -9.08 -5.07 14.34
C PHE A 127 -9.29 -3.59 14.02
N ASN A 128 -10.08 -2.93 14.86
CA ASN A 128 -10.28 -1.49 14.78
C ASN A 128 -9.12 -0.73 15.40
N SER A 129 -8.70 0.34 14.74
CA SER A 129 -7.85 1.37 15.32
C SER A 129 -8.67 2.49 15.93
N PRO A 130 -8.11 3.29 16.84
CA PRO A 130 -8.62 4.61 17.15
C PRO A 130 -8.66 5.50 15.90
N LEU A 131 -9.45 6.58 15.94
CA LEU A 131 -9.52 7.61 14.90
C LEU A 131 -8.25 8.48 14.95
N ALA A 132 -7.18 7.99 14.32
CA ALA A 132 -5.86 8.59 14.35
C ALA A 132 -5.01 8.09 13.16
N GLU A 133 -5.19 8.66 11.98
CA GLU A 133 -4.58 8.19 10.72
C GLU A 133 -3.05 8.22 10.77
N ALA A 134 -2.46 9.21 11.46
CA ALA A 134 -1.02 9.25 11.71
C ALA A 134 -0.54 8.01 12.49
N SER A 135 -1.31 7.55 13.48
CA SER A 135 -1.00 6.33 14.24
C SER A 135 -1.23 5.07 13.41
N ILE A 136 -2.27 5.03 12.58
CA ILE A 136 -2.53 3.89 11.68
C ILE A 136 -1.30 3.64 10.80
N ILE A 137 -0.80 4.67 10.13
CA ILE A 137 0.38 4.52 9.26
C ILE A 137 1.65 4.32 10.08
N GLY A 138 1.85 5.08 11.16
CA GLY A 138 3.06 4.98 11.99
C GLY A 138 3.24 3.59 12.62
N THR A 139 2.17 2.98 13.11
CA THR A 139 2.21 1.60 13.64
C THR A 139 2.40 0.56 12.55
N ALA A 140 1.84 0.80 11.34
CA ALA A 140 2.07 -0.07 10.19
C ALA A 140 3.55 -0.12 9.78
N ILE A 141 4.26 1.02 9.82
CA ILE A 141 5.70 1.07 9.57
C ILE A 141 6.43 0.17 10.57
N GLY A 142 6.16 0.35 11.87
CA GLY A 142 6.79 -0.47 12.92
C GLY A 142 6.50 -1.96 12.77
N ALA A 143 5.26 -2.33 12.45
CA ALA A 143 4.89 -3.72 12.17
C ALA A 143 5.62 -4.28 10.93
N ALA A 144 5.68 -3.51 9.85
CA ALA A 144 6.29 -3.95 8.59
C ALA A 144 7.80 -4.23 8.74
N ILE A 145 8.55 -3.37 9.42
CA ILE A 145 10.00 -3.56 9.61
C ILE A 145 10.33 -4.73 10.55
N THR A 146 9.34 -5.26 11.29
CA THR A 146 9.49 -6.44 12.13
C THR A 146 8.99 -7.74 11.46
N GLY A 147 8.64 -7.69 10.17
CA GLY A 147 8.27 -8.87 9.38
C GLY A 147 6.76 -9.16 9.31
N ILE A 148 5.93 -8.27 9.85
CA ILE A 148 4.48 -8.31 9.65
C ILE A 148 4.12 -7.71 8.28
N LYS A 149 3.03 -8.14 7.66
CA LYS A 149 2.46 -7.55 6.44
C LYS A 149 1.20 -6.77 6.79
N PRO A 150 1.29 -5.47 7.10
CA PRO A 150 0.12 -4.68 7.42
C PRO A 150 -0.60 -4.23 6.15
N VAL A 151 -1.91 -4.40 6.13
CA VAL A 151 -2.83 -3.79 5.18
C VAL A 151 -3.72 -2.86 5.99
N VAL A 152 -3.56 -1.57 5.81
CA VAL A 152 -4.29 -0.58 6.59
C VAL A 152 -5.30 0.15 5.74
N GLU A 153 -6.46 0.48 6.31
CA GLU A 153 -7.48 1.26 5.63
C GLU A 153 -7.57 2.67 6.22
N ILE A 154 -7.49 3.65 5.33
CA ILE A 154 -7.94 5.02 5.59
C ILE A 154 -9.34 5.12 4.97
N GLN A 155 -10.37 5.34 5.79
CA GLN A 155 -11.77 5.23 5.40
C GLN A 155 -12.14 6.04 4.15
N PHE A 156 -11.58 7.23 4.03
CA PHE A 156 -11.73 8.12 2.87
C PHE A 156 -10.37 8.75 2.56
N ALA A 157 -10.05 8.86 1.28
CA ALA A 157 -8.82 9.47 0.81
C ALA A 157 -8.60 10.90 1.36
N ASP A 158 -9.69 11.61 1.63
CA ASP A 158 -9.74 12.93 2.23
C ASP A 158 -9.09 12.98 3.63
N TYR A 159 -9.09 11.86 4.37
CA TYR A 159 -8.59 11.76 5.74
C TYR A 159 -7.13 11.31 5.84
N ILE A 160 -6.45 11.08 4.71
CA ILE A 160 -5.06 10.61 4.72
C ILE A 160 -4.05 11.69 5.16
N PHE A 161 -4.42 12.96 5.07
CA PHE A 161 -3.49 14.07 5.29
C PHE A 161 -2.87 14.16 6.69
N PRO A 162 -3.55 13.82 7.81
CA PRO A 162 -2.89 13.71 9.11
C PRO A 162 -1.72 12.72 9.14
N ALA A 163 -1.72 11.72 8.24
CA ALA A 163 -0.66 10.73 8.11
C ALA A 163 0.41 11.09 7.05
N MET A 164 0.34 12.28 6.44
CA MET A 164 1.21 12.64 5.31
C MET A 164 2.69 12.55 5.65
N MET A 165 3.09 12.95 6.86
CA MET A 165 4.49 12.89 7.28
C MET A 165 4.95 11.44 7.47
N GLN A 166 4.12 10.58 8.05
CA GLN A 166 4.42 9.16 8.20
C GLN A 166 4.57 8.47 6.84
N ILE A 167 3.78 8.87 5.85
CA ILE A 167 3.89 8.30 4.49
C ILE A 167 5.12 8.85 3.79
N ARG A 168 5.24 10.19 3.68
CA ARG A 168 6.26 10.83 2.85
C ARG A 168 7.66 10.75 3.45
N GLU A 169 7.81 10.97 4.76
CA GLU A 169 9.12 11.07 5.39
C GLU A 169 9.63 9.72 5.94
N GLU A 170 8.72 8.83 6.30
CA GLU A 170 9.10 7.55 6.91
C GLU A 170 8.83 6.37 5.98
N LEU A 171 7.56 6.09 5.65
CA LEU A 171 7.16 4.87 4.93
C LEU A 171 7.93 4.69 3.62
N VAL A 172 7.85 5.67 2.73
CA VAL A 172 8.45 5.57 1.37
C VAL A 172 9.96 5.69 1.38
N MET A 173 10.53 6.35 2.40
CA MET A 173 11.96 6.59 2.49
C MET A 173 12.72 5.53 3.32
N TYR A 174 12.00 4.61 3.95
CA TYR A 174 12.61 3.68 4.92
C TYR A 174 13.72 2.82 4.28
N ARG A 175 13.45 2.23 3.13
CA ARG A 175 14.42 1.44 2.37
C ARG A 175 15.62 2.29 1.94
N TYR A 176 15.37 3.45 1.33
CA TYR A 176 16.40 4.37 0.87
C TYR A 176 17.32 4.82 2.00
N ARG A 177 16.74 5.34 3.11
CA ARG A 177 17.49 5.84 4.27
C ARG A 177 18.29 4.76 4.99
N SER A 178 17.83 3.54 4.97
CA SER A 178 18.51 2.39 5.59
C SER A 178 19.50 1.71 4.65
N ASN A 179 19.74 2.24 3.46
CA ASN A 179 20.57 1.61 2.44
C ASN A 179 20.17 0.14 2.20
N ASN A 180 18.88 -0.09 1.98
CA ASN A 180 18.26 -1.41 1.79
C ASN A 180 18.30 -2.38 3.00
N SER A 181 18.70 -1.91 4.19
CA SER A 181 18.74 -2.78 5.37
C SER A 181 17.35 -3.18 5.88
N PHE A 182 16.32 -2.40 5.54
CA PHE A 182 14.93 -2.67 5.91
C PHE A 182 14.00 -2.48 4.72
N SER A 183 13.05 -3.39 4.58
CA SER A 183 11.86 -3.20 3.74
C SER A 183 10.69 -2.70 4.59
N CYS A 184 9.74 -2.02 3.96
CA CYS A 184 8.54 -1.52 4.64
C CYS A 184 7.28 -1.78 3.80
N PRO A 185 6.86 -3.05 3.61
CA PRO A 185 5.84 -3.45 2.66
C PRO A 185 4.40 -3.22 3.18
N VAL A 186 4.06 -2.00 3.50
CA VAL A 186 2.71 -1.60 3.92
C VAL A 186 1.79 -1.43 2.72
N VAL A 187 0.57 -1.95 2.79
CA VAL A 187 -0.50 -1.63 1.84
C VAL A 187 -1.46 -0.65 2.50
N ILE A 188 -1.61 0.53 1.92
CA ILE A 188 -2.59 1.53 2.35
C ILE A 188 -3.76 1.46 1.38
N ARG A 189 -4.94 1.07 1.87
CA ARG A 189 -6.19 1.13 1.11
C ARG A 189 -6.91 2.43 1.44
N ALA A 190 -7.41 3.12 0.43
CA ALA A 190 -8.18 4.33 0.63
C ALA A 190 -9.34 4.45 -0.39
N ALA A 191 -10.54 4.64 0.13
CA ALA A 191 -11.72 4.90 -0.69
C ALA A 191 -11.69 6.35 -1.18
N CYS A 192 -11.71 6.58 -2.51
CA CYS A 192 -11.54 7.91 -3.13
C CYS A 192 -12.68 8.26 -4.11
N GLY A 193 -12.63 9.48 -4.63
CA GLY A 193 -13.56 9.99 -5.63
C GLY A 193 -14.94 10.38 -5.10
N GLY A 194 -15.73 11.11 -5.90
CA GLY A 194 -17.11 11.47 -5.60
C GLY A 194 -18.07 10.27 -5.71
N TYR A 195 -19.36 10.51 -5.54
CA TYR A 195 -20.49 9.60 -5.74
C TYR A 195 -21.49 9.55 -4.57
N ILE A 196 -21.01 9.51 -3.31
CA ILE A 196 -21.91 9.31 -2.16
C ILE A 196 -22.63 10.57 -1.69
N GLY A 197 -22.34 11.73 -2.28
CA GLY A 197 -22.92 13.02 -1.87
C GLY A 197 -22.35 13.56 -0.55
N GLY A 198 -21.17 13.09 -0.13
CA GLY A 198 -20.52 13.44 1.14
C GLY A 198 -19.80 14.79 1.16
N GLY A 199 -20.01 15.64 0.15
CA GLY A 199 -19.35 16.95 0.05
C GLY A 199 -17.84 16.82 -0.16
N HIS A 200 -17.09 17.89 0.15
CA HIS A 200 -15.67 17.96 -0.14
C HIS A 200 -14.79 17.10 0.78
N TYR A 201 -15.28 16.68 1.95
CA TYR A 201 -14.52 15.79 2.86
C TYR A 201 -14.63 14.30 2.53
N HIS A 202 -15.38 13.93 1.48
CA HIS A 202 -15.59 12.53 1.10
C HIS A 202 -15.55 12.31 -0.40
N SER A 203 -14.94 13.23 -1.17
CA SER A 203 -15.05 13.23 -2.63
C SER A 203 -13.73 13.43 -3.36
N GLN A 204 -12.61 13.55 -2.65
CA GLN A 204 -11.34 13.89 -3.26
C GLN A 204 -10.66 12.69 -3.93
N ASN A 205 -9.83 13.02 -4.91
CA ASN A 205 -8.81 12.18 -5.51
C ASN A 205 -7.44 12.69 -5.07
N ILE A 206 -6.54 11.79 -4.71
CA ILE A 206 -5.26 12.13 -4.05
C ILE A 206 -4.04 11.61 -4.81
N GLU A 207 -4.23 10.84 -5.87
CA GLU A 207 -3.17 10.15 -6.61
C GLU A 207 -2.05 11.08 -7.06
N ALA A 208 -2.39 12.28 -7.55
CA ALA A 208 -1.40 13.24 -8.04
C ALA A 208 -0.47 13.78 -6.93
N LEU A 209 -0.95 13.86 -5.68
CA LEU A 209 -0.14 14.26 -4.54
C LEU A 209 0.86 13.16 -4.17
N PHE A 210 0.35 11.92 -4.10
CA PHE A 210 1.16 10.77 -3.68
C PHE A 210 2.07 10.23 -4.79
N ALA A 211 1.79 10.52 -6.07
CA ALA A 211 2.70 10.21 -7.17
C ALA A 211 4.09 10.89 -7.06
N LYS A 212 4.20 11.92 -6.21
CA LYS A 212 5.47 12.58 -5.88
C LYS A 212 6.19 11.96 -4.66
N CYS A 213 5.58 10.97 -4.02
CA CYS A 213 6.20 10.23 -2.91
C CYS A 213 6.94 9.01 -3.51
N HIS A 214 8.18 9.22 -3.98
CA HIS A 214 8.98 8.16 -4.58
C HIS A 214 9.27 7.05 -3.56
N GLY A 215 9.28 5.80 -4.00
CA GLY A 215 9.43 4.62 -3.14
C GLY A 215 8.10 3.93 -2.80
N MET A 216 6.98 4.35 -3.39
CA MET A 216 5.66 3.74 -3.21
C MET A 216 4.99 3.51 -4.56
N TYR A 217 4.39 2.34 -4.72
CA TYR A 217 3.51 2.03 -5.87
C TYR A 217 2.11 2.59 -5.65
N ILE A 218 1.41 2.95 -6.74
CA ILE A 218 0.02 3.43 -6.68
C ILE A 218 -0.82 2.65 -7.67
N ALA A 219 -1.80 1.89 -7.17
CA ALA A 219 -2.79 1.18 -7.97
C ALA A 219 -4.14 1.90 -7.92
N TYR A 220 -4.84 1.91 -9.05
CA TYR A 220 -6.16 2.53 -9.17
C TYR A 220 -7.03 1.74 -10.17
N PRO A 221 -7.56 0.57 -9.77
CA PRO A 221 -8.34 -0.30 -10.66
C PRO A 221 -9.64 0.32 -11.13
N SER A 222 -10.11 -0.10 -12.31
CA SER A 222 -11.36 0.34 -12.92
C SER A 222 -12.49 -0.71 -12.87
N ASN A 223 -12.19 -1.95 -12.52
CA ASN A 223 -13.13 -3.07 -12.49
C ASN A 223 -12.74 -4.11 -11.43
N SER A 224 -13.60 -5.10 -11.19
CA SER A 224 -13.42 -6.09 -10.13
C SER A 224 -12.25 -7.05 -10.35
N GLU A 225 -11.98 -7.49 -11.57
CA GLU A 225 -10.85 -8.37 -11.90
C GLU A 225 -9.52 -7.66 -11.63
N ASP A 226 -9.37 -6.42 -12.12
CA ASP A 226 -8.19 -5.61 -11.90
C ASP A 226 -8.00 -5.29 -10.39
N ALA A 227 -9.10 -5.03 -9.67
CA ALA A 227 -9.05 -4.78 -8.22
C ALA A 227 -8.52 -6.00 -7.45
N LYS A 228 -9.05 -7.20 -7.74
CA LYS A 228 -8.58 -8.45 -7.10
C LYS A 228 -7.12 -8.71 -7.41
N GLY A 229 -6.75 -8.72 -8.68
CA GLY A 229 -5.40 -9.08 -9.12
C GLY A 229 -4.32 -8.10 -8.65
N LEU A 230 -4.60 -6.80 -8.69
CA LEU A 230 -3.65 -5.77 -8.23
C LEU A 230 -3.53 -5.74 -6.70
N LEU A 231 -4.63 -5.92 -5.96
CA LEU A 231 -4.58 -5.93 -4.50
C LEU A 231 -3.77 -7.13 -3.98
N LYS A 232 -3.94 -8.31 -4.58
CA LYS A 232 -3.14 -9.48 -4.24
C LYS A 232 -1.65 -9.25 -4.54
N THR A 233 -1.34 -8.65 -5.68
CA THR A 233 0.04 -8.24 -5.97
C THR A 233 0.57 -7.26 -4.92
N ALA A 234 -0.20 -6.24 -4.54
CA ALA A 234 0.18 -5.29 -3.49
C ALA A 234 0.50 -5.99 -2.15
N CYS A 235 -0.32 -6.98 -1.78
CA CYS A 235 -0.08 -7.78 -0.57
C CYS A 235 1.21 -8.62 -0.64
N ARG A 236 1.71 -8.92 -1.84
CA ARG A 236 2.91 -9.76 -2.05
C ARG A 236 4.19 -8.95 -2.31
N LEU A 237 4.07 -7.69 -2.73
CA LEU A 237 5.24 -6.82 -2.96
C LEU A 237 6.00 -6.51 -1.67
N ASN A 238 7.32 -6.29 -1.81
CA ASN A 238 8.21 -5.89 -0.71
C ASN A 238 8.34 -4.37 -0.55
N ASP A 239 7.55 -3.60 -1.27
CA ASP A 239 7.50 -2.14 -1.22
C ASP A 239 6.14 -1.62 -0.74
N PRO A 240 6.07 -0.36 -0.28
CA PRO A 240 4.80 0.28 0.06
C PRO A 240 3.88 0.41 -1.16
N VAL A 241 2.59 0.24 -0.93
CA VAL A 241 1.56 0.41 -1.98
C VAL A 241 0.42 1.28 -1.45
N LEU A 242 0.04 2.31 -2.20
CA LEU A 242 -1.22 3.02 -2.05
C LEU A 242 -2.23 2.42 -3.03
N PHE A 243 -3.26 1.78 -2.51
CA PHE A 243 -4.32 1.14 -3.27
C PHE A 243 -5.59 1.97 -3.21
N LEU A 244 -5.90 2.68 -4.30
CA LEU A 244 -7.03 3.60 -4.38
C LEU A 244 -8.27 2.89 -4.92
N GLU A 245 -9.37 3.01 -4.20
CA GLU A 245 -10.63 2.35 -4.49
C GLU A 245 -11.71 3.40 -4.77
N HIS A 246 -12.07 3.60 -6.04
CA HIS A 246 -13.07 4.62 -6.37
C HIS A 246 -14.47 4.18 -5.92
N LYS A 247 -15.08 4.89 -4.98
CA LYS A 247 -16.37 4.56 -4.35
C LYS A 247 -17.50 4.32 -5.35
N TYR A 248 -17.51 5.09 -6.44
CA TYR A 248 -18.50 4.91 -7.53
C TYR A 248 -18.45 3.51 -8.13
N LEU A 249 -17.26 2.89 -8.22
CA LEU A 249 -17.10 1.60 -8.89
C LEU A 249 -17.50 0.40 -8.01
N TYR A 250 -17.52 0.55 -6.70
CA TYR A 250 -17.70 -0.57 -5.78
C TYR A 250 -18.87 -1.51 -6.10
N ARG A 251 -20.01 -0.95 -6.55
CA ARG A 251 -21.24 -1.73 -6.78
C ARG A 251 -21.86 -1.55 -8.16
N GLN A 252 -21.13 -0.92 -9.09
CA GLN A 252 -21.64 -0.67 -10.43
C GLN A 252 -21.61 -1.94 -11.30
N GLY A 253 -22.71 -2.18 -12.03
CA GLY A 253 -22.83 -3.33 -12.90
C GLY A 253 -21.81 -3.34 -14.05
N PHE A 254 -21.43 -2.19 -14.57
CA PHE A 254 -20.43 -2.07 -15.64
C PHE A 254 -18.99 -2.31 -15.17
N ALA A 255 -18.72 -2.23 -13.86
CA ALA A 255 -17.43 -2.51 -13.28
C ALA A 255 -17.28 -3.97 -12.81
N LYS A 256 -18.31 -4.79 -12.99
CA LYS A 256 -18.24 -6.23 -12.74
C LYS A 256 -17.36 -6.93 -13.78
N SER A 257 -16.62 -7.91 -13.32
CA SER A 257 -15.91 -8.88 -14.15
C SER A 257 -16.10 -10.28 -13.58
N SER A 258 -15.88 -11.31 -14.36
CA SER A 258 -15.81 -12.68 -13.85
C SER A 258 -14.75 -12.75 -12.77
N GLU A 259 -15.07 -13.38 -11.66
CA GLU A 259 -14.12 -13.50 -10.56
C GLU A 259 -12.95 -14.41 -10.95
N PRO A 260 -11.70 -13.94 -10.87
CA PRO A 260 -10.54 -14.80 -11.08
C PRO A 260 -10.30 -15.72 -9.88
N ASP A 261 -9.57 -16.80 -10.12
CA ASP A 261 -9.19 -17.76 -9.09
C ASP A 261 -8.28 -17.17 -8.00
N SER A 262 -8.05 -17.95 -6.94
CA SER A 262 -7.26 -17.54 -5.77
C SER A 262 -5.77 -17.31 -6.05
N GLU A 263 -5.24 -17.77 -7.19
CA GLU A 263 -3.84 -17.58 -7.58
C GLU A 263 -3.63 -16.43 -8.56
N PHE A 264 -4.73 -15.80 -9.01
CA PHE A 264 -4.67 -14.71 -9.97
C PHE A 264 -4.02 -13.46 -9.37
N CYS A 265 -2.98 -12.97 -10.04
CA CYS A 265 -2.30 -11.71 -9.74
C CYS A 265 -2.08 -10.92 -11.03
N LEU A 266 -2.05 -9.59 -10.93
CA LEU A 266 -1.76 -8.69 -12.03
C LEU A 266 -0.48 -7.89 -11.77
N PRO A 267 0.41 -7.76 -12.76
CA PRO A 267 1.62 -6.97 -12.61
C PRO A 267 1.31 -5.47 -12.53
N PHE A 268 2.05 -4.78 -11.68
CA PHE A 268 2.11 -3.32 -11.71
C PHE A 268 2.88 -2.85 -12.95
N GLY A 269 2.62 -1.63 -13.42
CA GLY A 269 3.26 -1.07 -14.61
C GLY A 269 2.78 -1.66 -15.94
N LYS A 270 1.67 -2.39 -15.95
CA LYS A 270 1.06 -2.98 -17.15
C LYS A 270 -0.35 -2.45 -17.38
N ALA A 271 -0.48 -1.53 -18.32
CA ALA A 271 -1.77 -1.02 -18.78
C ALA A 271 -2.60 -2.11 -19.49
N SER A 272 -3.90 -1.88 -19.62
CA SER A 272 -4.83 -2.73 -20.36
C SER A 272 -5.52 -1.94 -21.46
N VAL A 273 -5.43 -2.41 -22.70
CA VAL A 273 -6.25 -1.88 -23.80
C VAL A 273 -7.65 -2.42 -23.63
N LYS A 274 -8.57 -1.54 -23.22
CA LYS A 274 -10.00 -1.87 -23.02
C LYS A 274 -10.79 -1.79 -24.33
N ARG A 275 -10.29 -1.03 -25.29
CA ARG A 275 -10.84 -0.90 -26.63
C ARG A 275 -9.72 -0.53 -27.60
N GLU A 276 -9.63 -1.25 -28.70
CA GLU A 276 -8.73 -0.92 -29.81
C GLU A 276 -9.28 0.25 -30.64
N GLY A 277 -8.39 1.07 -31.20
CA GLY A 277 -8.73 2.18 -32.09
C GLY A 277 -7.51 2.72 -32.83
N ASN A 278 -7.73 3.45 -33.94
CA ASN A 278 -6.65 3.87 -34.83
C ASN A 278 -6.51 5.39 -35.02
N ASP A 279 -7.54 6.18 -34.62
CA ASP A 279 -7.55 7.63 -34.90
C ASP A 279 -7.16 8.45 -33.67
N LEU A 280 -7.50 7.98 -32.48
CA LEU A 280 -7.27 8.67 -31.21
C LEU A 280 -7.11 7.66 -30.07
N SER A 281 -6.18 7.90 -29.15
CA SER A 281 -6.04 7.13 -27.91
C SER A 281 -6.48 7.97 -26.70
N ILE A 282 -7.35 7.40 -25.85
CA ILE A 282 -7.68 7.93 -24.52
C ILE A 282 -6.96 7.08 -23.48
N ILE A 283 -5.95 7.67 -22.82
CA ILE A 283 -5.22 7.04 -21.72
C ILE A 283 -5.82 7.55 -20.42
N THR A 284 -6.29 6.64 -19.58
CA THR A 284 -7.02 6.99 -18.35
C THR A 284 -6.97 5.89 -17.30
N TYR A 285 -7.66 6.05 -16.17
CA TYR A 285 -7.68 5.10 -15.06
C TYR A 285 -8.95 5.24 -14.21
N GLY A 286 -9.19 4.28 -13.33
CA GLY A 286 -10.26 4.30 -12.33
C GLY A 286 -11.64 4.53 -12.96
N ALA A 287 -12.46 5.37 -12.36
CA ALA A 287 -13.83 5.63 -12.83
C ALA A 287 -13.92 6.32 -14.20
N MET A 288 -12.83 6.90 -14.69
CA MET A 288 -12.82 7.57 -16.00
C MET A 288 -12.75 6.58 -17.17
N VAL A 289 -12.33 5.34 -16.94
CA VAL A 289 -12.25 4.29 -17.97
C VAL A 289 -13.62 4.04 -18.59
N GLU A 290 -14.67 3.86 -17.79
CA GLU A 290 -16.03 3.65 -18.31
C GLU A 290 -16.54 4.86 -19.08
N LYS A 291 -16.25 6.08 -18.60
CA LYS A 291 -16.62 7.31 -19.34
C LYS A 291 -15.91 7.40 -20.70
N ALA A 292 -14.63 7.01 -20.75
CA ALA A 292 -13.86 6.94 -21.99
C ALA A 292 -14.44 5.89 -22.96
N ILE A 293 -14.82 4.71 -22.44
CA ILE A 293 -15.47 3.67 -23.25
C ILE A 293 -16.81 4.17 -23.81
N ARG A 294 -17.63 4.86 -23.03
CA ARG A 294 -18.89 5.44 -23.53
C ARG A 294 -18.63 6.52 -24.59
N ALA A 295 -17.71 7.43 -24.34
CA ALA A 295 -17.33 8.46 -25.30
C ALA A 295 -16.79 7.84 -26.60
N SER A 296 -15.97 6.80 -26.53
CA SER A 296 -15.44 6.12 -27.71
C SER A 296 -16.55 5.50 -28.59
N LYS A 297 -17.59 4.92 -27.97
CA LYS A 297 -18.76 4.40 -28.68
C LYS A 297 -19.59 5.51 -29.38
N GLU A 298 -19.67 6.68 -28.77
CA GLU A 298 -20.32 7.84 -29.42
C GLU A 298 -19.50 8.40 -30.60
N MET A 299 -18.18 8.39 -30.46
CA MET A 299 -17.30 8.83 -31.55
C MET A 299 -17.29 7.85 -32.73
N GLU A 300 -17.41 6.56 -32.49
CA GLU A 300 -17.55 5.54 -33.53
C GLU A 300 -18.75 5.82 -34.45
N LYS A 301 -19.89 6.27 -33.90
CA LYS A 301 -21.06 6.68 -34.69
C LYS A 301 -20.77 7.87 -35.65
N LYS A 302 -19.67 8.60 -35.36
CA LYS A 302 -19.18 9.72 -36.17
C LYS A 302 -18.01 9.32 -37.08
N GLY A 303 -17.70 8.03 -37.18
CA GLY A 303 -16.61 7.52 -38.00
C GLY A 303 -15.20 7.68 -37.41
N VAL A 304 -15.08 7.96 -36.07
CA VAL A 304 -13.78 8.09 -35.40
C VAL A 304 -13.53 6.84 -34.56
N SER A 305 -12.41 6.16 -34.84
CA SER A 305 -11.97 4.94 -34.16
C SER A 305 -11.09 5.30 -32.96
N VAL A 306 -11.62 5.16 -31.75
CA VAL A 306 -10.96 5.57 -30.50
C VAL A 306 -10.47 4.37 -29.71
N GLU A 307 -9.15 4.34 -29.45
CA GLU A 307 -8.54 3.43 -28.48
C GLU A 307 -8.78 3.92 -27.04
N VAL A 308 -8.99 3.00 -26.10
CA VAL A 308 -9.06 3.30 -24.66
C VAL A 308 -8.08 2.43 -23.90
N VAL A 309 -7.10 3.07 -23.28
CA VAL A 309 -6.05 2.43 -22.47
C VAL A 309 -6.30 2.75 -21.00
N ASP A 310 -6.47 1.70 -20.20
CA ASP A 310 -6.58 1.78 -18.76
C ASP A 310 -5.20 1.54 -18.14
N LEU A 311 -4.68 2.54 -17.44
CA LEU A 311 -3.34 2.47 -16.81
C LEU A 311 -3.28 1.44 -15.68
N ARG A 312 -4.38 1.19 -14.96
CA ARG A 312 -4.43 0.29 -13.78
C ARG A 312 -3.57 0.75 -12.61
N THR A 313 -2.36 1.22 -12.91
CA THR A 313 -1.40 1.75 -11.92
C THR A 313 -0.95 3.15 -12.35
N ILE A 314 -0.72 4.02 -11.36
CA ILE A 314 -0.24 5.39 -11.58
C ILE A 314 1.27 5.46 -11.38
N VAL A 315 1.79 4.61 -10.49
CA VAL A 315 3.22 4.42 -10.21
C VAL A 315 3.48 2.92 -10.07
N PRO A 316 4.37 2.36 -10.85
CA PRO A 316 4.86 2.81 -12.14
C PRO A 316 3.75 2.73 -13.15
#